data_29aebf699d8b7bfa8c91d0de024816d7
#
_entry.id   29aebf699d8b7bfa8c91d0de024816d7
#
_cell.length_a   1.000
_cell.length_b   1.000
_cell.length_c   1.000
_cell.angle_alpha   90.00
_cell.angle_beta   90.00
_cell.angle_gamma   90.00
#
_symmetry.space_group_name_H-M   'P 1'
#
loop_
_entity.id
_entity.type
_entity.pdbx_description
1 polymer ?
#
loop_
_entity_poly.entity_id
_entity_poly.type
_entity_poly.pdbx_seq_one_letter_code
_entity_poly.pdbx_strand_id
1 'polypeptide(L)'
;MSTHVLRPWADVVKLHPDVETGVLTEAVFAIDLGAIAANDPNVPVVNRDPEAFFRATYLTADLRKLLEEVLACLKGKSGYNRVLKLRTPFGGGKSHTLASLFHAARKREALDGIPEAKDFARPGNVAVAVFDGEKFDARNGKTLDDGRTIQTMWGWIAWQIDPEKAFPLVAEHDKDRVAPGGDVIRDLLTKGASGHPVLILLDEVLKYMERAAAVGILDSTLQRQAKDFFQNLTVEVAGSEKAALVYSLTWSAREALGNVGLLAEIDKLASRVDQLREPVSGDEVLPILQRRLLGAAPDVPSATEVSAAYQEVVTGMQRAHAETASERRQADEEGRLLRDRMRAAYPFHPALIDIMRERWTAVDAFQRTRGALRFLASCMHSLKKNGGAKALLGPGEVPVKDVDVRVKMLKELGVQNDY
;
A
#
# COMPACT_ATOMS: atom_id res chain seq x y z
N MET A 1 -6.24 6.18 46.59
CA MET A 1 -5.95 6.31 45.14
C MET A 1 -4.44 6.55 45.00
N SER A 2 -3.71 5.58 44.50
CA SER A 2 -2.26 5.76 44.22
C SER A 2 -2.14 6.76 43.07
N THR A 3 -1.54 7.91 43.32
CA THR A 3 -1.24 8.90 42.28
C THR A 3 -0.06 8.39 41.46
N HIS A 4 -0.31 7.47 40.52
CA HIS A 4 0.70 7.11 39.55
C HIS A 4 0.95 8.33 38.63
N VAL A 5 2.09 8.96 38.75
CA VAL A 5 2.57 9.98 37.80
C VAL A 5 3.02 9.25 36.55
N LEU A 6 2.08 9.04 35.60
CA LEU A 6 2.37 8.39 34.34
C LEU A 6 3.27 9.28 33.48
N ARG A 7 4.32 8.70 32.91
CA ARG A 7 5.21 9.42 32.01
C ARG A 7 4.51 9.77 30.70
N PRO A 8 4.77 10.95 30.12
CA PRO A 8 4.30 11.29 28.78
C PRO A 8 4.83 10.27 27.75
N TRP A 9 3.96 9.89 26.80
CA TRP A 9 4.38 8.96 25.74
C TRP A 9 5.59 9.49 24.95
N ALA A 10 5.71 10.80 24.77
CA ALA A 10 6.80 11.44 24.03
C ALA A 10 8.19 11.23 24.65
N ASP A 11 8.27 10.92 25.95
CA ASP A 11 9.53 10.69 26.68
C ASP A 11 9.99 9.23 26.55
N VAL A 12 9.09 8.31 26.20
CA VAL A 12 9.37 6.87 26.20
C VAL A 12 9.24 6.23 24.81
N VAL A 13 8.56 6.90 23.88
CA VAL A 13 8.35 6.41 22.52
C VAL A 13 9.33 7.05 21.55
N LYS A 14 10.06 6.23 20.81
CA LYS A 14 10.91 6.67 19.71
C LYS A 14 10.08 6.77 18.44
N LEU A 15 10.06 7.94 17.82
CA LEU A 15 9.36 8.14 16.54
C LEU A 15 10.21 7.67 15.35
N HIS A 16 9.55 7.36 14.24
CA HIS A 16 10.23 7.15 12.96
C HIS A 16 10.96 8.44 12.56
N PRO A 17 12.16 8.38 11.94
CA PRO A 17 12.93 9.56 11.59
C PRO A 17 12.16 10.65 10.83
N ASP A 18 11.32 10.27 9.87
CA ASP A 18 10.49 11.22 9.11
C ASP A 18 9.49 11.96 10.01
N VAL A 19 8.95 11.28 11.03
CA VAL A 19 8.01 11.86 12.00
C VAL A 19 8.78 12.74 12.99
N GLU A 20 9.94 12.28 13.45
CA GLU A 20 10.80 13.01 14.38
C GLU A 20 11.27 14.34 13.78
N THR A 21 11.72 14.33 12.53
CA THR A 21 12.22 15.53 11.83
C THR A 21 11.12 16.43 11.29
N GLY A 22 9.86 15.97 11.27
CA GLY A 22 8.74 16.72 10.71
C GLY A 22 8.71 16.74 9.17
N VAL A 23 9.45 15.88 8.49
CA VAL A 23 9.41 15.72 7.03
C VAL A 23 8.15 14.93 6.67
N LEU A 24 6.99 15.58 6.78
CA LEU A 24 5.67 14.97 6.64
C LEU A 24 5.02 15.34 5.29
N THR A 25 5.80 15.24 4.21
CA THR A 25 5.33 15.48 2.84
C THR A 25 4.41 14.35 2.36
N GLU A 26 3.58 14.63 1.35
CA GLU A 26 2.74 13.58 0.76
C GLU A 26 3.58 12.42 0.21
N ALA A 27 4.74 12.70 -0.38
CA ALA A 27 5.65 11.70 -0.94
C ALA A 27 6.15 10.66 0.08
N VAL A 28 6.22 11.01 1.38
CA VAL A 28 6.61 10.07 2.44
C VAL A 28 5.53 9.02 2.69
N PHE A 29 4.26 9.39 2.55
CA PHE A 29 3.11 8.53 2.83
C PHE A 29 2.40 8.02 1.56
N ALA A 30 2.78 8.53 0.38
CA ALA A 30 2.25 8.10 -0.91
C ALA A 30 3.32 7.31 -1.67
N ILE A 31 2.96 6.12 -2.12
CA ILE A 31 3.83 5.30 -2.95
C ILE A 31 3.66 5.72 -4.41
N ASP A 32 4.78 6.05 -5.03
CA ASP A 32 4.93 6.28 -6.45
C ASP A 32 5.72 5.11 -7.05
N LEU A 33 5.00 4.09 -7.50
CA LEU A 33 5.61 2.87 -7.98
C LEU A 33 6.49 3.10 -9.22
N GLY A 34 6.06 3.97 -10.12
CA GLY A 34 6.83 4.31 -11.33
C GLY A 34 8.15 5.00 -11.00
N ALA A 35 8.15 5.95 -10.06
CA ALA A 35 9.36 6.65 -9.62
C ALA A 35 10.30 5.72 -8.82
N ILE A 36 9.75 4.82 -7.99
CA ILE A 36 10.52 3.78 -7.29
C ILE A 36 11.23 2.88 -8.31
N ALA A 37 10.51 2.41 -9.33
CA ALA A 37 11.07 1.55 -10.35
C ALA A 37 12.16 2.24 -11.19
N ALA A 38 12.02 3.54 -11.43
CA ALA A 38 13.00 4.38 -12.09
C ALA A 38 14.20 4.77 -11.20
N ASN A 39 14.18 4.38 -9.92
CA ASN A 39 15.17 4.78 -8.91
C ASN A 39 15.35 6.32 -8.81
N ASP A 40 14.25 7.07 -8.94
CA ASP A 40 14.26 8.53 -8.90
C ASP A 40 14.82 9.01 -7.54
N PRO A 41 15.87 9.85 -7.52
CA PRO A 41 16.49 10.34 -6.30
C PRO A 41 15.54 11.19 -5.44
N ASN A 42 14.48 11.75 -6.01
CA ASN A 42 13.49 12.54 -5.28
C ASN A 42 12.50 11.67 -4.47
N VAL A 43 12.44 10.36 -4.72
CA VAL A 43 11.65 9.44 -3.90
C VAL A 43 12.28 9.31 -2.52
N PRO A 44 11.52 9.51 -1.43
CA PRO A 44 12.02 9.32 -0.07
C PRO A 44 12.70 7.96 0.13
N VAL A 45 13.81 7.95 0.87
CA VAL A 45 14.61 6.72 1.11
C VAL A 45 13.76 5.60 1.69
N VAL A 46 12.81 5.92 2.58
CA VAL A 46 11.88 4.95 3.18
C VAL A 46 11.02 4.22 2.13
N ASN A 47 10.82 4.81 0.96
CA ASN A 47 10.04 4.20 -0.13
C ASN A 47 10.95 3.62 -1.23
N ARG A 48 12.18 4.13 -1.41
CA ARG A 48 13.09 3.77 -2.48
C ARG A 48 14.07 2.65 -2.10
N ASP A 49 14.60 2.67 -0.87
CA ASP A 49 15.53 1.65 -0.39
C ASP A 49 14.78 0.42 0.12
N PRO A 50 15.05 -0.80 -0.40
CA PRO A 50 14.31 -2.00 -0.03
C PRO A 50 14.36 -2.34 1.48
N GLU A 51 15.51 -2.11 2.13
CA GLU A 51 15.66 -2.42 3.55
C GLU A 51 14.92 -1.39 4.43
N ALA A 52 15.04 -0.10 4.09
CA ALA A 52 14.29 0.96 4.77
C ALA A 52 12.78 0.77 4.57
N PHE A 53 12.36 0.40 3.36
CA PHE A 53 10.97 0.12 3.02
C PHE A 53 10.39 -1.01 3.89
N PHE A 54 11.05 -2.16 3.95
CA PHE A 54 10.55 -3.29 4.74
C PHE A 54 10.68 -3.08 6.26
N ARG A 55 11.65 -2.29 6.72
CA ARG A 55 11.69 -1.87 8.13
C ARG A 55 10.48 -1.01 8.52
N ALA A 56 9.97 -0.19 7.60
CA ALA A 56 8.80 0.67 7.82
C ALA A 56 7.47 0.00 7.44
N THR A 57 7.50 -1.20 6.86
CA THR A 57 6.32 -1.95 6.43
C THR A 57 5.91 -2.98 7.47
N TYR A 58 4.64 -2.95 7.87
CA TYR A 58 4.03 -4.05 8.60
C TYR A 58 3.52 -5.09 7.58
N LEU A 59 4.00 -6.32 7.69
CA LEU A 59 3.52 -7.41 6.84
C LEU A 59 2.18 -7.92 7.35
N THR A 60 1.09 -7.39 6.82
CA THR A 60 -0.26 -7.93 7.09
C THR A 60 -0.33 -9.40 6.68
N ALA A 61 -1.27 -10.16 7.23
CA ALA A 61 -1.44 -11.56 6.89
C ALA A 61 -1.64 -11.75 5.37
N ASP A 62 -2.42 -10.86 4.75
CA ASP A 62 -2.70 -10.91 3.31
C ASP A 62 -1.50 -10.48 2.46
N LEU A 63 -0.77 -9.42 2.85
CA LEU A 63 0.46 -9.01 2.18
C LEU A 63 1.54 -10.11 2.26
N ARG A 64 1.69 -10.73 3.42
CA ARG A 64 2.63 -11.86 3.62
C ARG A 64 2.31 -13.02 2.70
N LYS A 65 1.02 -13.43 2.64
CA LYS A 65 0.56 -14.50 1.77
C LYS A 65 0.80 -14.18 0.28
N LEU A 66 0.55 -12.93 -0.10
CA LEU A 66 0.77 -12.46 -1.47
C LEU A 66 2.26 -12.47 -1.86
N LEU A 67 3.14 -11.99 -0.98
CA LEU A 67 4.59 -12.04 -1.19
C LEU A 67 5.09 -13.48 -1.34
N GLU A 68 4.64 -14.38 -0.45
CA GLU A 68 4.97 -15.80 -0.50
C GLU A 68 4.54 -16.43 -1.83
N GLU A 69 3.29 -16.19 -2.25
CA GLU A 69 2.70 -16.70 -3.49
C GLU A 69 3.47 -16.23 -4.73
N VAL A 70 3.73 -14.92 -4.84
CA VAL A 70 4.44 -14.35 -5.99
C VAL A 70 5.89 -14.85 -6.06
N LEU A 71 6.61 -14.85 -4.94
CA LEU A 71 7.99 -15.34 -4.90
C LEU A 71 8.06 -16.84 -5.21
N ALA A 72 7.06 -17.64 -4.82
CA ALA A 72 6.95 -19.05 -5.18
C ALA A 72 6.71 -19.25 -6.68
N CYS A 73 5.82 -18.44 -7.29
CA CYS A 73 5.60 -18.42 -8.75
C CYS A 73 6.89 -18.11 -9.51
N LEU A 74 7.63 -17.07 -9.10
CA LEU A 74 8.89 -16.67 -9.71
C LEU A 74 9.99 -17.74 -9.55
N LYS A 75 9.94 -18.53 -8.48
CA LYS A 75 10.83 -19.70 -8.29
C LYS A 75 10.46 -20.90 -9.17
N GLY A 76 9.31 -20.86 -9.84
CA GLY A 76 8.80 -21.97 -10.67
C GLY A 76 8.03 -23.03 -9.88
N LYS A 77 7.57 -22.72 -8.66
CA LYS A 77 6.72 -23.65 -7.90
C LYS A 77 5.31 -23.73 -8.55
N SER A 78 4.77 -24.94 -8.60
CA SER A 78 3.39 -25.20 -9.04
C SER A 78 2.38 -24.99 -7.91
N GLY A 79 1.09 -24.90 -8.27
CA GLY A 79 0.00 -24.79 -7.29
C GLY A 79 -0.32 -23.38 -6.81
N TYR A 80 0.33 -22.36 -7.40
CA TYR A 80 0.08 -20.95 -7.10
C TYR A 80 -0.52 -20.22 -8.30
N ASN A 81 -1.30 -19.18 -8.03
CA ASN A 81 -1.85 -18.35 -9.11
C ASN A 81 -0.84 -17.32 -9.56
N ARG A 82 -0.66 -17.23 -10.86
CA ARG A 82 0.34 -16.37 -11.49
C ARG A 82 -0.21 -15.01 -11.90
N VAL A 83 -1.53 -14.89 -11.95
CA VAL A 83 -2.24 -13.64 -12.27
C VAL A 83 -3.08 -13.24 -11.08
N LEU A 84 -2.72 -12.10 -10.46
CA LEU A 84 -3.33 -11.65 -9.21
C LEU A 84 -3.87 -10.24 -9.38
N LYS A 85 -5.11 -10.05 -9.00
CA LYS A 85 -5.81 -8.76 -9.04
C LYS A 85 -5.90 -8.15 -7.64
N LEU A 86 -5.37 -6.96 -7.48
CA LEU A 86 -5.51 -6.17 -6.26
C LEU A 86 -6.75 -5.29 -6.34
N ARG A 87 -7.65 -5.46 -5.42
CA ARG A 87 -8.86 -4.66 -5.33
C ARG A 87 -9.07 -4.22 -3.88
N THR A 88 -8.89 -2.94 -3.66
CA THR A 88 -9.16 -2.32 -2.36
C THR A 88 -9.78 -0.95 -2.59
N PRO A 89 -10.51 -0.41 -1.63
CA PRO A 89 -10.92 1.00 -1.65
C PRO A 89 -9.70 1.92 -1.77
N PHE A 90 -9.94 3.15 -2.23
CA PHE A 90 -8.89 4.17 -2.32
C PHE A 90 -8.14 4.32 -0.98
N GLY A 91 -6.81 4.40 -1.03
CA GLY A 91 -5.98 4.43 0.19
C GLY A 91 -5.79 3.07 0.88
N GLY A 92 -6.31 1.96 0.33
CA GLY A 92 -6.23 0.60 0.89
C GLY A 92 -4.93 -0.15 0.62
N GLY A 93 -3.83 0.53 0.29
CA GLY A 93 -2.49 -0.08 0.22
C GLY A 93 -2.11 -0.75 -1.11
N LYS A 94 -2.88 -0.59 -2.23
CA LYS A 94 -2.57 -1.20 -3.54
C LYS A 94 -1.15 -0.89 -4.01
N SER A 95 -0.81 0.38 -4.17
CA SER A 95 0.53 0.80 -4.62
C SER A 95 1.62 0.39 -3.64
N HIS A 96 1.34 0.39 -2.32
CA HIS A 96 2.27 -0.12 -1.31
C HIS A 96 2.54 -1.62 -1.47
N THR A 97 1.51 -2.39 -1.79
CA THR A 97 1.60 -3.82 -2.07
C THR A 97 2.43 -4.09 -3.33
N LEU A 98 2.19 -3.34 -4.41
CA LEU A 98 2.98 -3.45 -5.63
C LEU A 98 4.45 -3.07 -5.39
N ALA A 99 4.71 -2.03 -4.60
CA ALA A 99 6.09 -1.66 -4.20
C ALA A 99 6.74 -2.74 -3.32
N SER A 100 5.97 -3.38 -2.43
CA SER A 100 6.48 -4.51 -1.63
C SER A 100 6.91 -5.67 -2.52
N LEU A 101 6.13 -6.01 -3.54
CA LEU A 101 6.46 -7.04 -4.53
C LEU A 101 7.67 -6.65 -5.39
N PHE A 102 7.74 -5.39 -5.81
CA PHE A 102 8.90 -4.85 -6.55
C PHE A 102 10.20 -5.00 -5.76
N HIS A 103 10.20 -4.51 -4.52
CA HIS A 103 11.40 -4.61 -3.66
C HIS A 103 11.77 -6.05 -3.33
N ALA A 104 10.78 -6.90 -3.02
CA ALA A 104 11.02 -8.32 -2.73
C ALA A 104 11.58 -9.09 -3.93
N ALA A 105 11.13 -8.78 -5.15
CA ALA A 105 11.62 -9.43 -6.37
C ALA A 105 13.03 -8.94 -6.76
N ARG A 106 13.31 -7.65 -6.56
CA ARG A 106 14.61 -7.03 -6.88
C ARG A 106 15.70 -7.33 -5.85
N LYS A 107 15.34 -7.36 -4.58
CA LYS A 107 16.27 -7.58 -3.45
C LYS A 107 15.60 -8.43 -2.37
N ARG A 108 15.48 -9.74 -2.62
CA ARG A 108 14.85 -10.69 -1.69
C ARG A 108 15.46 -10.65 -0.29
N GLU A 109 16.76 -10.36 -0.20
CA GLU A 109 17.55 -10.29 1.04
C GLU A 109 17.03 -9.21 2.00
N ALA A 110 16.37 -8.18 1.50
CA ALA A 110 15.75 -7.14 2.34
C ALA A 110 14.65 -7.68 3.27
N LEU A 111 14.13 -8.88 3.00
CA LEU A 111 13.16 -9.58 3.85
C LEU A 111 13.82 -10.48 4.91
N ASP A 112 15.13 -10.70 4.88
CA ASP A 112 15.80 -11.66 5.77
C ASP A 112 15.76 -11.26 7.25
N GLY A 113 15.65 -9.96 7.51
CA GLY A 113 15.46 -9.42 8.87
C GLY A 113 14.03 -9.54 9.42
N ILE A 114 13.10 -10.11 8.66
CA ILE A 114 11.69 -10.24 9.02
C ILE A 114 11.37 -11.71 9.29
N PRO A 115 11.15 -12.11 10.56
CA PRO A 115 10.96 -13.51 10.94
C PRO A 115 9.85 -14.23 10.14
N GLU A 116 8.76 -13.51 9.84
CA GLU A 116 7.59 -14.02 9.12
C GLU A 116 7.86 -14.30 7.64
N ALA A 117 8.95 -13.76 7.07
CA ALA A 117 9.31 -13.89 5.67
C ALA A 117 10.57 -14.76 5.43
N LYS A 118 11.18 -15.33 6.47
CA LYS A 118 12.44 -16.08 6.39
C LYS A 118 12.36 -17.25 5.40
N ASP A 119 11.21 -17.94 5.34
CA ASP A 119 10.99 -19.17 4.56
C ASP A 119 10.46 -18.87 3.13
N PHE A 120 10.27 -17.61 2.76
CA PHE A 120 9.83 -17.25 1.42
C PHE A 120 10.84 -17.67 0.36
N ALA A 121 10.34 -18.06 -0.82
CA ALA A 121 11.17 -18.50 -1.92
C ALA A 121 12.20 -17.44 -2.34
N ARG A 122 13.34 -17.91 -2.85
CA ARG A 122 14.43 -17.08 -3.41
C ARG A 122 14.52 -17.33 -4.92
N PRO A 123 13.83 -16.52 -5.75
CA PRO A 123 13.76 -16.77 -7.19
C PRO A 123 15.07 -16.49 -7.93
N GLY A 124 16.01 -15.80 -7.31
CA GLY A 124 17.25 -15.35 -7.95
C GLY A 124 17.08 -13.99 -8.63
N ASN A 125 17.77 -13.79 -9.77
CA ASN A 125 17.66 -12.55 -10.55
C ASN A 125 16.32 -12.52 -11.30
N VAL A 126 15.46 -11.58 -10.96
CA VAL A 126 14.12 -11.40 -11.52
C VAL A 126 14.09 -10.18 -12.44
N ALA A 127 13.63 -10.34 -13.68
CA ALA A 127 13.28 -9.22 -14.54
C ALA A 127 11.96 -8.63 -14.05
N VAL A 128 11.95 -7.37 -13.66
CA VAL A 128 10.74 -6.70 -13.13
C VAL A 128 10.36 -5.57 -14.06
N ALA A 129 9.13 -5.60 -14.57
CA ALA A 129 8.52 -4.53 -15.34
C ALA A 129 7.38 -3.88 -14.55
N VAL A 130 7.39 -2.54 -14.53
CA VAL A 130 6.37 -1.72 -13.85
C VAL A 130 5.68 -0.83 -14.88
N PHE A 131 4.37 -0.86 -14.89
CA PHE A 131 3.55 0.05 -15.67
C PHE A 131 2.62 0.85 -14.75
N ASP A 132 2.78 2.16 -14.76
CA ASP A 132 1.93 3.11 -14.06
C ASP A 132 0.98 3.77 -15.07
N GLY A 133 -0.29 3.34 -15.07
CA GLY A 133 -1.30 3.80 -16.00
C GLY A 133 -1.75 5.25 -15.76
N GLU A 134 -1.46 5.83 -14.61
CA GLU A 134 -1.71 7.25 -14.36
C GLU A 134 -0.66 8.14 -15.04
N LYS A 135 0.59 7.70 -15.07
CA LYS A 135 1.72 8.49 -15.55
C LYS A 135 2.12 8.24 -17.00
N PHE A 136 1.85 7.04 -17.50
CA PHE A 136 2.18 6.73 -18.89
C PHE A 136 1.25 7.50 -19.84
N ASP A 137 1.83 8.36 -20.70
CA ASP A 137 1.06 9.12 -21.68
C ASP A 137 0.63 8.21 -22.83
N ALA A 138 -0.68 7.97 -22.94
CA ALA A 138 -1.24 7.10 -23.97
C ALA A 138 -1.09 7.67 -25.39
N ARG A 139 -0.95 8.99 -25.54
CA ARG A 139 -0.82 9.64 -26.85
C ARG A 139 0.65 9.72 -27.32
N ASN A 140 1.50 10.23 -26.44
CA ASN A 140 2.89 10.55 -26.79
C ASN A 140 3.87 9.43 -26.40
N GLY A 141 3.43 8.47 -25.59
CA GLY A 141 4.32 7.42 -25.05
C GLY A 141 5.29 7.97 -24.00
N LYS A 142 6.40 7.29 -23.83
CA LYS A 142 7.47 7.66 -22.91
C LYS A 142 8.79 7.83 -23.67
N THR A 143 9.33 9.03 -23.66
CA THR A 143 10.65 9.32 -24.26
C THR A 143 11.76 8.92 -23.27
N LEU A 144 12.76 8.23 -23.78
CA LEU A 144 13.94 7.79 -23.07
C LEU A 144 15.06 8.84 -23.17
N ASP A 145 16.08 8.71 -22.33
CA ASP A 145 17.24 9.64 -22.30
C ASP A 145 18.02 9.67 -23.63
N ASP A 146 17.97 8.59 -24.42
CA ASP A 146 18.59 8.49 -25.74
C ASP A 146 17.73 9.05 -26.88
N GLY A 147 16.60 9.64 -26.58
CA GLY A 147 15.66 10.26 -27.52
C GLY A 147 14.67 9.29 -28.18
N ARG A 148 14.78 7.97 -27.95
CA ARG A 148 13.76 7.02 -28.40
C ARG A 148 12.47 7.20 -27.63
N THR A 149 11.33 6.93 -28.28
CA THR A 149 10.03 6.98 -27.63
C THR A 149 9.37 5.62 -27.69
N ILE A 150 9.04 5.09 -26.52
CA ILE A 150 8.23 3.87 -26.37
C ILE A 150 6.77 4.31 -26.34
N GLN A 151 5.94 3.78 -27.23
CA GLN A 151 4.61 4.31 -27.50
C GLN A 151 3.49 3.58 -26.77
N THR A 152 3.76 2.37 -26.25
CA THR A 152 2.70 1.48 -25.75
C THR A 152 3.03 0.84 -24.43
N MET A 153 2.00 0.27 -23.80
CA MET A 153 2.15 -0.53 -22.58
C MET A 153 3.09 -1.73 -22.82
N TRP A 154 2.92 -2.46 -23.93
CA TRP A 154 3.73 -3.64 -24.23
C TRP A 154 5.19 -3.28 -24.56
N GLY A 155 5.40 -2.20 -25.29
CA GLY A 155 6.75 -1.70 -25.53
C GLY A 155 7.46 -1.32 -24.24
N TRP A 156 6.76 -0.63 -23.33
CA TRP A 156 7.33 -0.22 -22.04
C TRP A 156 7.63 -1.42 -21.12
N ILE A 157 6.78 -2.42 -21.09
CA ILE A 157 7.02 -3.66 -20.34
C ILE A 157 8.23 -4.40 -20.90
N ALA A 158 8.29 -4.57 -22.22
CA ALA A 158 9.42 -5.23 -22.89
C ALA A 158 10.73 -4.52 -22.66
N TRP A 159 10.74 -3.19 -22.76
CA TRP A 159 11.91 -2.37 -22.49
C TRP A 159 12.48 -2.58 -21.08
N GLN A 160 11.62 -2.68 -20.09
CA GLN A 160 12.06 -2.90 -18.71
C GLN A 160 12.53 -4.34 -18.43
N ILE A 161 12.00 -5.33 -19.16
CA ILE A 161 12.46 -6.71 -19.05
C ILE A 161 13.90 -6.81 -19.57
N ASP A 162 14.12 -6.41 -20.82
CA ASP A 162 15.45 -6.35 -21.43
C ASP A 162 15.41 -5.45 -22.70
N PRO A 163 16.09 -4.29 -22.70
CA PRO A 163 16.11 -3.39 -23.85
C PRO A 163 16.66 -3.99 -25.14
N GLU A 164 17.59 -4.95 -25.03
CA GLU A 164 18.30 -5.53 -26.17
C GLU A 164 17.67 -6.83 -26.67
N LYS A 165 17.00 -7.59 -25.80
CA LYS A 165 16.46 -8.91 -26.15
C LYS A 165 14.94 -8.94 -26.17
N ALA A 166 14.29 -8.27 -25.20
CA ALA A 166 12.84 -8.28 -25.08
C ALA A 166 12.18 -7.21 -25.95
N PHE A 167 12.68 -5.97 -25.93
CA PHE A 167 12.09 -4.89 -26.70
C PHE A 167 12.06 -5.16 -28.22
N PRO A 168 13.11 -5.69 -28.87
CA PRO A 168 13.07 -6.00 -30.31
C PRO A 168 11.95 -6.95 -30.72
N LEU A 169 11.49 -7.84 -29.84
CA LEU A 169 10.37 -8.75 -30.12
C LEU A 169 9.03 -8.02 -30.33
N VAL A 170 8.89 -6.84 -29.77
CA VAL A 170 7.66 -6.03 -29.85
C VAL A 170 7.87 -4.67 -30.51
N ALA A 171 9.05 -4.36 -31.03
CA ALA A 171 9.39 -3.03 -31.55
C ALA A 171 8.46 -2.56 -32.67
N GLU A 172 8.14 -3.39 -33.65
CA GLU A 172 7.18 -3.04 -34.72
C GLU A 172 5.74 -2.96 -34.15
N HIS A 173 5.36 -3.83 -33.22
CA HIS A 173 4.08 -3.72 -32.51
C HIS A 173 3.95 -2.43 -31.73
N ASP A 174 5.04 -1.97 -31.10
CA ASP A 174 5.08 -0.70 -30.36
C ASP A 174 4.94 0.49 -31.32
N LYS A 175 5.70 0.49 -32.41
CA LYS A 175 5.69 1.53 -33.44
C LYS A 175 4.29 1.69 -34.08
N ASP A 176 3.69 0.56 -34.45
CA ASP A 176 2.38 0.55 -35.12
C ASP A 176 1.22 0.64 -34.12
N ARG A 177 1.50 0.55 -32.82
CA ARG A 177 0.54 0.50 -31.71
C ARG A 177 -0.49 -0.61 -31.84
N VAL A 178 -0.08 -1.75 -32.39
CA VAL A 178 -0.89 -2.95 -32.56
C VAL A 178 -0.49 -3.99 -31.52
N ALA A 179 -1.46 -4.56 -30.82
CA ALA A 179 -1.19 -5.52 -29.76
C ALA A 179 -0.45 -6.77 -30.27
N PRO A 180 0.62 -7.22 -29.59
CA PRO A 180 1.28 -8.47 -29.92
C PRO A 180 0.37 -9.67 -29.59
N GLY A 181 0.48 -10.72 -30.42
CA GLY A 181 -0.19 -11.99 -30.18
C GLY A 181 0.43 -12.78 -29.02
N GLY A 182 -0.26 -13.84 -28.60
CA GLY A 182 0.17 -14.69 -27.47
C GLY A 182 1.56 -15.27 -27.66
N ASP A 183 1.93 -15.71 -28.88
CA ASP A 183 3.27 -16.27 -29.14
C ASP A 183 4.37 -15.26 -28.91
N VAL A 184 4.19 -14.00 -29.31
CA VAL A 184 5.15 -12.92 -29.10
C VAL A 184 5.29 -12.63 -27.59
N ILE A 185 4.17 -12.63 -26.85
CA ILE A 185 4.18 -12.44 -25.40
C ILE A 185 4.89 -13.60 -24.70
N ARG A 186 4.67 -14.86 -25.14
CA ARG A 186 5.37 -16.04 -24.61
C ARG A 186 6.88 -15.92 -24.84
N ASP A 187 7.29 -15.49 -26.04
CA ASP A 187 8.69 -15.26 -26.37
C ASP A 187 9.28 -14.11 -25.53
N LEU A 188 8.52 -13.07 -25.28
CA LEU A 188 8.89 -11.99 -24.36
C LEU A 188 9.19 -12.51 -22.96
N LEU A 189 8.32 -13.38 -22.41
CA LEU A 189 8.45 -13.92 -21.05
C LEU A 189 9.56 -14.99 -20.93
N THR A 190 10.04 -15.53 -22.03
CA THR A 190 11.05 -16.61 -22.06
C THR A 190 12.35 -16.18 -22.69
N LYS A 191 12.39 -16.03 -24.01
CA LYS A 191 13.59 -15.63 -24.77
C LYS A 191 14.01 -14.20 -24.44
N GLY A 192 13.04 -13.28 -24.41
CA GLY A 192 13.28 -11.87 -24.05
C GLY A 192 13.85 -11.70 -22.65
N ALA A 193 13.35 -12.45 -21.69
CA ALA A 193 13.86 -12.46 -20.32
C ALA A 193 15.12 -13.32 -20.13
N SER A 194 15.69 -13.92 -21.19
CA SER A 194 16.87 -14.80 -21.09
C SER A 194 16.71 -15.94 -20.07
N GLY A 195 15.50 -16.46 -19.90
CA GLY A 195 15.18 -17.51 -18.93
C GLY A 195 15.11 -17.05 -17.46
N HIS A 196 15.32 -15.77 -17.19
CA HIS A 196 15.06 -15.21 -15.85
C HIS A 196 13.56 -15.21 -15.53
N PRO A 197 13.18 -15.36 -14.25
CA PRO A 197 11.81 -15.13 -13.84
C PRO A 197 11.36 -13.69 -14.16
N VAL A 198 10.07 -13.53 -14.52
CA VAL A 198 9.50 -12.23 -14.90
C VAL A 198 8.38 -11.84 -13.94
N LEU A 199 8.49 -10.67 -13.33
CA LEU A 199 7.40 -10.05 -12.58
C LEU A 199 6.90 -8.81 -13.31
N ILE A 200 5.60 -8.78 -13.61
CA ILE A 200 4.94 -7.63 -14.22
C ILE A 200 3.99 -7.02 -13.19
N LEU A 201 4.17 -5.74 -12.92
CA LEU A 201 3.36 -4.96 -11.98
C LEU A 201 2.65 -3.84 -12.73
N LEU A 202 1.31 -3.87 -12.72
CA LEU A 202 0.51 -2.84 -13.39
C LEU A 202 -0.31 -2.07 -12.34
N ASP A 203 -0.04 -0.79 -12.20
CA ASP A 203 -0.85 0.10 -11.36
C ASP A 203 -1.76 0.98 -12.22
N GLU A 204 -2.94 1.31 -11.71
CA GLU A 204 -3.91 2.22 -12.33
C GLU A 204 -4.24 1.91 -13.80
N VAL A 205 -4.38 0.63 -14.14
CA VAL A 205 -4.63 0.16 -15.53
C VAL A 205 -5.86 0.83 -16.15
N LEU A 206 -6.93 1.01 -15.37
CA LEU A 206 -8.17 1.63 -15.83
C LEU A 206 -7.93 3.05 -16.38
N LYS A 207 -7.14 3.87 -15.68
CA LYS A 207 -6.82 5.24 -16.10
C LYS A 207 -6.10 5.31 -17.43
N TYR A 208 -5.17 4.37 -17.66
CA TYR A 208 -4.52 4.26 -18.98
C TYR A 208 -5.51 3.89 -20.07
N MET A 209 -6.35 2.88 -19.82
CA MET A 209 -7.36 2.43 -20.79
C MET A 209 -8.35 3.56 -21.17
N GLU A 210 -8.77 4.38 -20.20
CA GLU A 210 -9.63 5.55 -20.42
C GLU A 210 -8.99 6.56 -21.38
N ARG A 211 -7.72 6.92 -21.15
CA ARG A 211 -6.99 7.86 -22.02
C ARG A 211 -6.72 7.28 -23.40
N ALA A 212 -6.43 6.00 -23.46
CA ALA A 212 -6.18 5.27 -24.71
C ALA A 212 -7.42 5.24 -25.64
N ALA A 213 -8.63 5.44 -25.13
CA ALA A 213 -9.82 5.52 -25.94
C ALA A 213 -9.82 6.70 -26.93
N ALA A 214 -9.14 7.79 -26.58
CA ALA A 214 -9.02 8.98 -27.43
C ALA A 214 -7.91 8.87 -28.49
N VAL A 215 -7.17 7.76 -28.54
CA VAL A 215 -6.08 7.55 -29.51
C VAL A 215 -6.52 6.56 -30.58
N GLY A 216 -6.73 7.05 -31.81
CA GLY A 216 -7.09 6.24 -32.98
C GLY A 216 -5.88 5.48 -33.50
N ILE A 217 -6.07 4.21 -33.86
CA ILE A 217 -5.09 3.33 -34.47
C ILE A 217 -5.73 2.61 -35.65
N LEU A 218 -5.44 3.04 -36.88
CA LEU A 218 -6.10 2.52 -38.10
C LEU A 218 -7.64 2.56 -37.93
N ASP A 219 -8.30 1.43 -38.11
CA ASP A 219 -9.75 1.28 -37.91
C ASP A 219 -10.15 0.91 -36.46
N SER A 220 -9.25 1.16 -35.48
CA SER A 220 -9.40 0.78 -34.08
C SER A 220 -9.00 1.93 -33.15
N THR A 221 -8.93 1.64 -31.85
CA THR A 221 -8.39 2.56 -30.84
C THR A 221 -7.28 1.88 -30.04
N LEU A 222 -6.36 2.69 -29.49
CA LEU A 222 -5.34 2.17 -28.59
C LEU A 222 -5.94 1.46 -27.36
N GLN A 223 -7.11 1.90 -26.90
CA GLN A 223 -7.85 1.21 -25.83
C GLN A 223 -8.17 -0.24 -26.21
N ARG A 224 -8.66 -0.49 -27.42
CA ARG A 224 -8.97 -1.85 -27.89
C ARG A 224 -7.71 -2.69 -27.98
N GLN A 225 -6.64 -2.14 -28.55
CA GLN A 225 -5.34 -2.82 -28.63
C GLN A 225 -4.79 -3.12 -27.21
N ALA A 226 -4.92 -2.18 -26.27
CA ALA A 226 -4.48 -2.40 -24.90
C ALA A 226 -5.32 -3.48 -24.16
N LYS A 227 -6.63 -3.58 -24.44
CA LYS A 227 -7.48 -4.67 -23.94
C LYS A 227 -7.04 -6.02 -24.49
N ASP A 228 -6.81 -6.11 -25.80
CA ASP A 228 -6.34 -7.33 -26.46
C ASP A 228 -4.98 -7.77 -25.91
N PHE A 229 -4.04 -6.84 -25.75
CA PHE A 229 -2.76 -7.12 -25.10
C PHE A 229 -2.93 -7.61 -23.66
N PHE A 230 -3.73 -6.92 -22.84
CA PHE A 230 -3.97 -7.31 -21.45
C PHE A 230 -4.55 -8.72 -21.33
N GLN A 231 -5.50 -9.05 -22.18
CA GLN A 231 -6.08 -10.40 -22.23
C GLN A 231 -5.02 -11.45 -22.58
N ASN A 232 -4.27 -11.23 -23.66
CA ASN A 232 -3.22 -12.15 -24.09
C ASN A 232 -2.14 -12.29 -23.01
N LEU A 233 -1.72 -11.19 -22.38
CA LEU A 233 -0.75 -11.20 -21.29
C LEU A 233 -1.21 -12.05 -20.11
N THR A 234 -2.47 -11.90 -19.68
CA THR A 234 -3.02 -12.69 -18.56
C THR A 234 -3.00 -14.19 -18.86
N VAL A 235 -3.34 -14.58 -20.09
CA VAL A 235 -3.33 -15.99 -20.52
C VAL A 235 -1.91 -16.55 -20.55
N GLU A 236 -0.96 -15.84 -21.17
CA GLU A 236 0.41 -16.31 -21.31
C GLU A 236 1.16 -16.35 -19.97
N VAL A 237 0.92 -15.39 -19.09
CA VAL A 237 1.48 -15.42 -17.72
C VAL A 237 0.89 -16.58 -16.93
N ALA A 238 -0.42 -16.85 -17.02
CA ALA A 238 -1.04 -17.98 -16.33
C ALA A 238 -0.47 -19.33 -16.77
N GLY A 239 -0.09 -19.45 -18.04
CA GLY A 239 0.56 -20.64 -18.61
C GLY A 239 2.07 -20.70 -18.41
N SER A 240 2.71 -19.66 -17.91
CA SER A 240 4.17 -19.58 -17.74
C SER A 240 4.64 -20.37 -16.53
N GLU A 241 5.89 -20.87 -16.56
CA GLU A 241 6.51 -21.54 -15.41
C GLU A 241 7.07 -20.57 -14.36
N LYS A 242 7.59 -19.41 -14.78
CA LYS A 242 8.35 -18.50 -13.94
C LYS A 242 7.96 -17.03 -14.12
N ALA A 243 6.72 -16.76 -14.54
CA ALA A 243 6.21 -15.40 -14.59
C ALA A 243 5.08 -15.20 -13.59
N ALA A 244 4.92 -13.94 -13.14
CA ALA A 244 3.80 -13.50 -12.35
C ALA A 244 3.36 -12.11 -12.81
N LEU A 245 2.04 -11.88 -12.83
CA LEU A 245 1.40 -10.59 -13.13
C LEU A 245 0.57 -10.19 -11.92
N VAL A 246 0.84 -9.00 -11.40
CA VAL A 246 0.00 -8.41 -10.35
C VAL A 246 -0.47 -7.05 -10.82
N TYR A 247 -1.77 -6.83 -10.82
CA TYR A 247 -2.34 -5.57 -11.30
C TYR A 247 -3.37 -5.00 -10.34
N SER A 248 -3.46 -3.68 -10.29
CA SER A 248 -4.43 -2.96 -9.48
C SER A 248 -5.61 -2.48 -10.33
N LEU A 249 -6.82 -2.59 -9.76
CA LEU A 249 -8.02 -1.96 -10.28
C LEU A 249 -8.70 -1.13 -9.20
N THR A 250 -9.45 -0.11 -9.61
CA THR A 250 -10.33 0.66 -8.73
C THR A 250 -11.42 -0.24 -8.14
N TRP A 251 -11.83 0.05 -6.89
CA TRP A 251 -12.80 -0.78 -6.16
C TRP A 251 -14.25 -0.61 -6.65
N SER A 252 -14.64 0.63 -6.96
CA SER A 252 -16.05 0.97 -7.15
C SER A 252 -16.30 1.74 -8.44
N ALA A 253 -17.55 1.70 -8.89
CA ALA A 253 -18.05 2.51 -9.99
C ALA A 253 -17.83 4.02 -9.77
N ARG A 254 -17.87 4.48 -8.51
CA ARG A 254 -17.65 5.87 -8.13
C ARG A 254 -16.17 6.26 -8.31
N GLU A 255 -15.25 5.39 -7.91
CA GLU A 255 -13.81 5.58 -8.14
C GLU A 255 -13.45 5.45 -9.63
N ALA A 256 -14.21 4.66 -10.38
CA ALA A 256 -14.06 4.56 -11.83
C ALA A 256 -14.59 5.79 -12.59
N LEU A 257 -15.01 6.87 -11.89
CA LEU A 257 -15.44 8.14 -12.47
C LEU A 257 -16.48 8.00 -13.62
N GLY A 258 -17.40 7.04 -13.47
CA GLY A 258 -18.43 6.78 -14.47
C GLY A 258 -18.09 5.72 -15.53
N ASN A 259 -16.87 5.21 -15.58
CA ASN A 259 -16.43 4.16 -16.52
C ASN A 259 -16.72 2.73 -16.04
N VAL A 260 -17.90 2.50 -15.46
CA VAL A 260 -18.33 1.20 -14.92
C VAL A 260 -18.29 0.10 -15.99
N GLY A 261 -18.65 0.44 -17.24
CA GLY A 261 -18.62 -0.49 -18.36
C GLY A 261 -17.19 -0.97 -18.66
N LEU A 262 -16.22 -0.08 -18.70
CA LEU A 262 -14.82 -0.42 -18.94
C LEU A 262 -14.24 -1.26 -17.79
N LEU A 263 -14.57 -0.93 -16.53
CA LEU A 263 -14.16 -1.74 -15.37
C LEU A 263 -14.70 -3.16 -15.47
N ALA A 264 -15.98 -3.32 -15.81
CA ALA A 264 -16.62 -4.63 -15.98
C ALA A 264 -16.00 -5.42 -17.15
N GLU A 265 -15.63 -4.77 -18.24
CA GLU A 265 -14.93 -5.40 -19.35
C GLU A 265 -13.55 -5.91 -18.94
N ILE A 266 -12.74 -5.10 -18.27
CA ILE A 266 -11.40 -5.50 -17.79
C ILE A 266 -11.51 -6.64 -16.77
N ASP A 267 -12.45 -6.55 -15.85
CA ASP A 267 -12.75 -7.64 -14.90
C ASP A 267 -13.08 -8.96 -15.64
N LYS A 268 -13.86 -8.88 -16.70
CA LYS A 268 -14.25 -10.04 -17.51
C LYS A 268 -13.07 -10.62 -18.30
N LEU A 269 -12.17 -9.80 -18.84
CA LEU A 269 -11.02 -10.24 -19.63
C LEU A 269 -10.09 -11.15 -18.82
N ALA A 270 -9.82 -10.81 -17.57
CA ALA A 270 -8.91 -11.57 -16.69
C ALA A 270 -9.61 -12.63 -15.82
N SER A 271 -10.94 -12.57 -15.65
CA SER A 271 -11.72 -13.36 -14.69
C SER A 271 -11.58 -14.88 -14.77
N ARG A 272 -11.04 -15.39 -15.88
CA ARG A 272 -10.81 -16.83 -16.06
C ARG A 272 -9.52 -17.33 -15.42
N VAL A 273 -8.56 -16.43 -15.19
CA VAL A 273 -7.20 -16.79 -14.79
C VAL A 273 -6.70 -16.01 -13.57
N ASP A 274 -7.34 -14.88 -13.22
CA ASP A 274 -6.93 -14.06 -12.09
C ASP A 274 -7.56 -14.51 -10.77
N GLN A 275 -6.89 -14.13 -9.68
CA GLN A 275 -7.46 -14.22 -8.34
C GLN A 275 -7.44 -12.86 -7.64
N LEU A 276 -8.56 -12.55 -6.99
CA LEU A 276 -8.71 -11.35 -6.18
C LEU A 276 -7.90 -11.45 -4.90
N ARG A 277 -7.19 -10.38 -4.56
CA ARG A 277 -6.47 -10.20 -3.30
C ARG A 277 -6.81 -8.83 -2.70
N GLU A 278 -7.04 -8.82 -1.40
CA GLU A 278 -7.23 -7.60 -0.61
C GLU A 278 -6.01 -7.45 0.31
N PRO A 279 -5.12 -6.46 0.06
CA PRO A 279 -3.85 -6.37 0.78
C PRO A 279 -3.94 -6.03 2.27
N VAL A 280 -5.05 -5.42 2.69
CA VAL A 280 -5.27 -4.99 4.08
C VAL A 280 -6.69 -5.36 4.49
N SER A 281 -6.84 -6.26 5.43
CA SER A 281 -8.10 -6.60 6.07
C SER A 281 -8.26 -5.88 7.43
N GLY A 282 -9.48 -5.47 7.72
CA GLY A 282 -10.09 -4.78 8.88
C GLY A 282 -9.21 -4.38 10.09
N ASP A 283 -8.69 -5.34 10.85
CA ASP A 283 -8.11 -5.05 12.19
C ASP A 283 -6.60 -4.74 12.18
N GLU A 284 -5.95 -4.76 11.01
CA GLU A 284 -4.50 -4.58 10.92
C GLU A 284 -4.04 -3.11 10.75
N VAL A 285 -4.98 -2.15 10.75
CA VAL A 285 -4.65 -0.71 10.60
C VAL A 285 -3.75 -0.23 11.73
N LEU A 286 -4.02 -0.62 12.97
CA LEU A 286 -3.23 -0.20 14.13
C LEU A 286 -1.76 -0.66 14.07
N PRO A 287 -1.44 -1.93 13.82
CA PRO A 287 -0.05 -2.36 13.61
C PRO A 287 0.66 -1.63 12.45
N ILE A 288 -0.06 -1.32 11.37
CA ILE A 288 0.48 -0.52 10.25
C ILE A 288 0.86 0.88 10.73
N LEU A 289 -0.03 1.56 11.48
CA LEU A 289 0.23 2.87 12.03
C LEU A 289 1.44 2.86 12.97
N GLN A 290 1.49 1.92 13.90
CA GLN A 290 2.62 1.77 14.83
C GLN A 290 3.93 1.52 14.06
N ARG A 291 3.96 0.59 13.13
CA ARG A 291 5.17 0.26 12.36
C ARG A 291 5.71 1.44 11.56
N ARG A 292 4.82 2.26 10.99
CA ARG A 292 5.18 3.39 10.13
C ARG A 292 5.52 4.66 10.91
N LEU A 293 4.93 4.84 12.07
CA LEU A 293 5.09 6.08 12.87
C LEU A 293 6.16 5.97 13.94
N LEU A 294 6.43 4.76 14.43
CA LEU A 294 7.37 4.51 15.52
C LEU A 294 8.71 3.99 14.99
N GLY A 295 9.79 4.48 15.56
CA GLY A 295 11.16 4.05 15.23
C GLY A 295 11.59 2.75 15.90
N ALA A 296 10.81 2.30 16.89
CA ALA A 296 10.98 1.04 17.60
C ALA A 296 9.63 0.51 18.08
N ALA A 297 9.57 -0.76 18.46
CA ALA A 297 8.39 -1.31 19.11
C ALA A 297 8.05 -0.48 20.37
N PRO A 298 6.75 -0.31 20.67
CA PRO A 298 6.33 0.42 21.86
C PRO A 298 6.94 -0.15 23.15
N ASP A 299 7.28 0.73 24.10
CA ASP A 299 7.82 0.34 25.40
C ASP A 299 6.80 -0.46 26.20
N VAL A 300 7.02 -1.77 26.32
CA VAL A 300 6.08 -2.71 26.96
C VAL A 300 5.81 -2.35 28.43
N PRO A 301 6.82 -1.99 29.26
CA PRO A 301 6.59 -1.54 30.63
C PRO A 301 5.65 -0.35 30.70
N SER A 302 5.92 0.71 29.94
CA SER A 302 5.07 1.93 29.93
C SER A 302 3.66 1.64 29.42
N ALA A 303 3.52 0.84 28.35
CA ALA A 303 2.21 0.44 27.86
C ALA A 303 1.39 -0.33 28.91
N THR A 304 2.07 -1.19 29.70
CA THR A 304 1.45 -1.98 30.77
C THR A 304 1.01 -1.08 31.93
N GLU A 305 1.89 -0.18 32.37
CA GLU A 305 1.59 0.76 33.47
C GLU A 305 0.42 1.67 33.13
N VAL A 306 0.46 2.31 31.95
CA VAL A 306 -0.59 3.21 31.49
C VAL A 306 -1.94 2.48 31.37
N SER A 307 -1.95 1.31 30.72
CA SER A 307 -3.18 0.56 30.52
C SER A 307 -3.79 0.06 31.84
N ALA A 308 -2.96 -0.33 32.83
CA ALA A 308 -3.43 -0.72 34.16
C ALA A 308 -4.04 0.45 34.94
N ALA A 309 -3.39 1.63 34.91
CA ALA A 309 -3.89 2.82 35.57
C ALA A 309 -5.27 3.27 35.01
N TYR A 310 -5.43 3.24 33.68
CA TYR A 310 -6.72 3.53 33.05
C TYR A 310 -7.79 2.48 33.38
N GLN A 311 -7.43 1.20 33.39
CA GLN A 311 -8.35 0.13 33.85
C GLN A 311 -8.86 0.41 35.27
N GLU A 312 -7.95 0.72 36.20
CA GLU A 312 -8.31 0.98 37.60
C GLU A 312 -9.34 2.12 37.72
N VAL A 313 -9.07 3.24 37.05
CA VAL A 313 -9.95 4.41 37.08
C VAL A 313 -11.31 4.10 36.46
N VAL A 314 -11.36 3.55 35.25
CA VAL A 314 -12.62 3.29 34.53
C VAL A 314 -13.43 2.23 35.24
N THR A 315 -12.82 1.12 35.65
CA THR A 315 -13.51 0.06 36.41
C THR A 315 -14.01 0.59 37.76
N GLY A 316 -13.23 1.42 38.44
CA GLY A 316 -13.64 2.06 39.70
C GLY A 316 -14.86 2.96 39.52
N MET A 317 -14.88 3.78 38.47
CA MET A 317 -16.06 4.61 38.15
C MET A 317 -17.29 3.79 37.81
N GLN A 318 -17.16 2.76 36.96
CA GLN A 318 -18.30 1.89 36.59
C GLN A 318 -18.84 1.13 37.79
N ARG A 319 -17.97 0.59 38.66
CA ARG A 319 -18.36 -0.10 39.89
C ARG A 319 -19.08 0.81 40.90
N ALA A 320 -18.69 2.08 40.96
CA ALA A 320 -19.34 3.06 41.82
C ALA A 320 -20.82 3.32 41.44
N HIS A 321 -21.14 3.13 40.15
CA HIS A 321 -22.51 3.25 39.64
C HIS A 321 -23.26 1.90 39.52
N ALA A 322 -22.59 0.78 39.78
CA ALA A 322 -23.18 -0.54 39.65
C ALA A 322 -24.00 -0.89 40.89
N GLU A 323 -25.30 -1.14 40.71
CA GLU A 323 -26.23 -1.49 41.75
C GLU A 323 -26.21 -3.00 42.05
N THR A 324 -25.99 -3.83 41.02
CA THR A 324 -26.04 -5.30 41.13
C THR A 324 -24.64 -5.96 41.05
N ALA A 325 -24.57 -7.19 41.55
CA ALA A 325 -23.34 -8.01 41.43
C ALA A 325 -23.02 -8.36 39.96
N SER A 326 -24.05 -8.44 39.11
CA SER A 326 -23.87 -8.67 37.66
C SER A 326 -23.19 -7.48 36.99
N GLU A 327 -23.65 -6.26 37.25
CA GLU A 327 -23.06 -5.01 36.71
C GLU A 327 -21.62 -4.81 37.17
N ARG A 328 -21.30 -5.19 38.43
CA ARG A 328 -19.91 -5.13 38.92
C ARG A 328 -18.99 -6.10 38.17
N ARG A 329 -19.47 -7.32 37.87
CA ARG A 329 -18.70 -8.28 37.05
C ARG A 329 -18.52 -7.78 35.63
N GLN A 330 -19.56 -7.20 35.04
CA GLN A 330 -19.48 -6.59 33.72
C GLN A 330 -18.47 -5.46 33.69
N ALA A 331 -18.47 -4.55 34.68
CA ALA A 331 -17.45 -3.49 34.80
C ALA A 331 -16.03 -4.04 34.86
N ASP A 332 -15.81 -5.17 35.56
CA ASP A 332 -14.50 -5.83 35.63
C ASP A 332 -14.06 -6.41 34.29
N GLU A 333 -14.98 -6.99 33.53
CA GLU A 333 -14.70 -7.56 32.22
C GLU A 333 -14.42 -6.46 31.17
N GLU A 334 -15.24 -5.43 31.13
CA GLU A 334 -15.05 -4.26 30.28
C GLU A 334 -13.73 -3.56 30.58
N GLY A 335 -13.38 -3.42 31.87
CA GLY A 335 -12.10 -2.86 32.27
C GLY A 335 -10.90 -3.69 31.79
N ARG A 336 -10.99 -5.02 31.84
CA ARG A 336 -9.95 -5.91 31.30
C ARG A 336 -9.80 -5.79 29.79
N LEU A 337 -10.92 -5.80 29.07
CA LEU A 337 -10.93 -5.60 27.62
C LEU A 337 -10.34 -4.24 27.22
N LEU A 338 -10.72 -3.18 27.95
CA LEU A 338 -10.16 -1.85 27.73
C LEU A 338 -8.65 -1.84 27.94
N ARG A 339 -8.15 -2.42 29.03
CA ARG A 339 -6.71 -2.52 29.32
C ARG A 339 -5.95 -3.20 28.18
N ASP A 340 -6.45 -4.34 27.72
CA ASP A 340 -5.77 -5.11 26.67
C ASP A 340 -5.77 -4.36 25.34
N ARG A 341 -6.87 -3.67 25.00
CA ARG A 341 -6.93 -2.77 23.83
C ARG A 341 -5.98 -1.59 23.96
N MET A 342 -5.88 -0.95 25.13
CA MET A 342 -4.98 0.19 25.37
C MET A 342 -3.53 -0.23 25.28
N ARG A 343 -3.18 -1.39 25.87
CA ARG A 343 -1.82 -1.94 25.80
C ARG A 343 -1.40 -2.22 24.34
N ALA A 344 -2.32 -2.79 23.55
CA ALA A 344 -2.07 -3.06 22.15
C ALA A 344 -1.95 -1.77 21.30
N ALA A 345 -2.77 -0.74 21.64
CA ALA A 345 -2.82 0.51 20.89
C ALA A 345 -1.72 1.53 21.29
N TYR A 346 -0.99 1.32 22.38
CA TYR A 346 -0.02 2.29 22.88
C TYR A 346 0.95 2.78 21.78
N PRO A 347 1.24 4.07 21.65
CA PRO A 347 0.87 5.20 22.53
C PRO A 347 -0.50 5.84 22.23
N PHE A 348 -1.31 5.25 21.34
CA PHE A 348 -2.62 5.76 21.00
C PHE A 348 -3.69 5.28 21.98
N HIS A 349 -4.65 6.14 22.29
CA HIS A 349 -5.87 5.69 22.94
C HIS A 349 -6.77 4.99 21.92
N PRO A 350 -7.34 3.81 22.19
CA PRO A 350 -8.17 3.06 21.25
C PRO A 350 -9.31 3.89 20.63
N ALA A 351 -9.95 4.77 21.42
CA ALA A 351 -11.03 5.62 20.93
C ALA A 351 -10.60 6.54 19.76
N LEU A 352 -9.34 7.00 19.71
CA LEU A 352 -8.86 7.79 18.58
C LEU A 352 -8.84 6.97 17.30
N ILE A 353 -8.37 5.72 17.39
CA ILE A 353 -8.34 4.79 16.27
C ILE A 353 -9.75 4.39 15.82
N ASP A 354 -10.67 4.16 16.80
CA ASP A 354 -12.06 3.83 16.50
C ASP A 354 -12.76 4.99 15.77
N ILE A 355 -12.58 6.24 16.21
CA ILE A 355 -13.12 7.42 15.52
C ILE A 355 -12.62 7.50 14.07
N MET A 356 -11.33 7.29 13.87
CA MET A 356 -10.74 7.32 12.52
C MET A 356 -11.28 6.18 11.66
N ARG A 357 -11.44 4.99 12.21
CA ARG A 357 -11.94 3.81 11.50
C ARG A 357 -13.44 3.90 11.19
N GLU A 358 -14.26 4.37 12.14
CA GLU A 358 -15.73 4.28 12.04
C GLU A 358 -16.36 5.56 11.49
N ARG A 359 -15.78 6.72 11.81
CA ARG A 359 -16.37 8.01 11.45
C ARG A 359 -15.69 8.63 10.23
N TRP A 360 -14.37 8.65 10.20
CA TRP A 360 -13.65 9.29 9.11
C TRP A 360 -13.69 8.48 7.80
N THR A 361 -13.79 7.15 7.88
CA THR A 361 -13.95 6.32 6.67
C THR A 361 -15.27 6.56 5.94
N ALA A 362 -16.25 7.19 6.57
CA ALA A 362 -17.48 7.64 5.93
C ALA A 362 -17.30 8.95 5.14
N VAL A 363 -16.17 9.65 5.33
CA VAL A 363 -15.84 10.89 4.61
C VAL A 363 -15.09 10.54 3.33
N ASP A 364 -15.61 10.98 2.18
CA ASP A 364 -15.04 10.67 0.86
C ASP A 364 -13.60 11.15 0.68
N ALA A 365 -13.25 12.29 1.29
CA ALA A 365 -11.90 12.85 1.23
C ALA A 365 -10.86 12.08 2.06
N PHE A 366 -11.31 11.28 3.03
CA PHE A 366 -10.41 10.54 3.92
C PHE A 366 -9.79 9.34 3.22
N GLN A 367 -8.50 9.41 2.97
CA GLN A 367 -7.73 8.37 2.30
C GLN A 367 -7.34 7.22 3.26
N ARG A 368 -8.26 6.78 4.12
CA ARG A 368 -8.09 5.65 5.04
C ARG A 368 -6.71 5.62 5.72
N THR A 369 -5.93 4.56 5.49
CA THR A 369 -4.61 4.38 6.14
C THR A 369 -3.63 5.51 5.84
N ARG A 370 -3.61 6.05 4.62
CA ARG A 370 -2.73 7.19 4.25
C ARG A 370 -3.10 8.46 4.99
N GLY A 371 -4.40 8.79 5.03
CA GLY A 371 -4.91 9.96 5.77
C GLY A 371 -4.63 9.84 7.27
N ALA A 372 -4.88 8.66 7.85
CA ALA A 372 -4.58 8.36 9.24
C ALA A 372 -3.09 8.54 9.57
N LEU A 373 -2.21 8.01 8.73
CA LEU A 373 -0.75 8.15 8.89
C LEU A 373 -0.32 9.61 8.89
N ARG A 374 -0.77 10.40 7.90
CA ARG A 374 -0.41 11.83 7.80
C ARG A 374 -0.89 12.63 9.00
N PHE A 375 -2.13 12.42 9.41
CA PHE A 375 -2.72 13.10 10.54
C PHE A 375 -2.01 12.77 11.84
N LEU A 376 -1.87 11.47 12.16
CA LEU A 376 -1.22 11.03 13.40
C LEU A 376 0.26 11.41 13.45
N ALA A 377 1.00 11.32 12.33
CA ALA A 377 2.37 11.79 12.23
C ALA A 377 2.50 13.26 12.63
N SER A 378 1.59 14.11 12.12
CA SER A 378 1.57 15.55 12.44
C SER A 378 1.24 15.81 13.91
N CYS A 379 0.26 15.08 14.47
CA CYS A 379 -0.07 15.18 15.90
C CYS A 379 1.13 14.79 16.78
N MET A 380 1.77 13.66 16.46
CA MET A 380 2.91 13.17 17.25
C MET A 380 4.11 14.11 17.17
N HIS A 381 4.44 14.60 15.97
CA HIS A 381 5.51 15.59 15.78
C HIS A 381 5.23 16.87 16.58
N SER A 382 4.04 17.45 16.43
CA SER A 382 3.66 18.69 17.13
C SER A 382 3.71 18.52 18.64
N LEU A 383 3.15 17.46 19.19
CA LEU A 383 3.14 17.21 20.65
C LEU A 383 4.54 16.97 21.22
N LYS A 384 5.39 16.25 20.48
CA LYS A 384 6.77 16.02 20.92
C LYS A 384 7.60 17.29 20.89
N LYS A 385 7.47 18.10 19.84
CA LYS A 385 8.17 19.37 19.67
C LYS A 385 7.73 20.43 20.69
N ASN A 386 6.43 20.52 20.99
CA ASN A 386 5.85 21.58 21.79
C ASN A 386 5.62 21.19 23.26
N GLY A 387 5.98 19.96 23.67
CA GLY A 387 5.91 19.54 25.08
C GLY A 387 4.49 19.32 25.61
N GLY A 388 3.52 19.02 24.76
CA GLY A 388 2.11 18.83 25.14
C GLY A 388 1.67 17.39 25.35
N ALA A 389 2.58 16.42 25.23
CA ALA A 389 2.23 14.99 25.30
C ALA A 389 1.76 14.58 26.70
N LYS A 390 0.73 13.73 26.74
CA LYS A 390 0.22 13.03 27.93
C LYS A 390 0.70 11.58 27.93
N ALA A 391 0.17 10.76 28.83
CA ALA A 391 0.49 9.34 28.88
C ALA A 391 0.06 8.58 27.61
N LEU A 392 -1.00 9.04 26.94
CA LEU A 392 -1.51 8.53 25.66
C LEU A 392 -1.85 9.70 24.72
N LEU A 393 -1.91 9.40 23.42
CA LEU A 393 -2.49 10.27 22.42
C LEU A 393 -3.94 9.84 22.17
N GLY A 394 -4.88 10.54 22.79
CA GLY A 394 -6.33 10.32 22.64
C GLY A 394 -6.99 11.44 21.82
N PRO A 395 -8.31 11.37 21.65
CA PRO A 395 -9.08 12.40 20.94
C PRO A 395 -8.94 13.79 21.56
N GLY A 396 -8.86 13.88 22.89
CA GLY A 396 -8.74 15.13 23.63
C GLY A 396 -7.34 15.76 23.60
N GLU A 397 -6.33 15.00 23.21
CA GLU A 397 -4.92 15.43 23.12
C GLU A 397 -4.53 15.84 21.71
N VAL A 398 -5.42 15.75 20.73
CA VAL A 398 -5.14 16.22 19.34
C VAL A 398 -4.83 17.72 19.38
N PRO A 399 -3.65 18.16 18.93
CA PRO A 399 -3.21 19.54 19.07
C PRO A 399 -3.84 20.46 17.99
N VAL A 400 -5.15 20.63 18.02
CA VAL A 400 -5.92 21.43 17.04
C VAL A 400 -5.56 22.91 17.03
N LYS A 401 -4.83 23.40 18.03
CA LYS A 401 -4.27 24.77 18.06
C LYS A 401 -3.09 24.92 17.12
N ASP A 402 -2.39 23.83 16.83
CA ASP A 402 -1.34 23.80 15.82
C ASP A 402 -1.96 23.92 14.43
N VAL A 403 -1.50 24.92 13.67
CA VAL A 403 -2.05 25.23 12.34
C VAL A 403 -1.85 24.09 11.37
N ASP A 404 -0.68 23.45 11.37
CA ASP A 404 -0.35 22.36 10.45
C ASP A 404 -1.23 21.13 10.72
N VAL A 405 -1.46 20.80 12.00
CA VAL A 405 -2.34 19.70 12.40
C VAL A 405 -3.78 20.00 12.01
N ARG A 406 -4.25 21.23 12.29
CA ARG A 406 -5.62 21.64 11.95
C ARG A 406 -5.87 21.62 10.44
N VAL A 407 -4.96 22.17 9.63
CA VAL A 407 -5.08 22.17 8.17
C VAL A 407 -5.13 20.75 7.61
N LYS A 408 -4.27 19.85 8.10
CA LYS A 408 -4.30 18.45 7.68
C LYS A 408 -5.58 17.74 8.10
N MET A 409 -6.06 17.98 9.32
CA MET A 409 -7.33 17.42 9.79
C MET A 409 -8.51 17.86 8.91
N LEU A 410 -8.61 19.16 8.61
CA LEU A 410 -9.69 19.70 7.76
C LEU A 410 -9.61 19.14 6.34
N LYS A 411 -8.39 19.03 5.78
CA LYS A 411 -8.18 18.41 4.45
C LYS A 411 -8.67 16.97 4.42
N GLU A 412 -8.32 16.17 5.44
CA GLU A 412 -8.75 14.75 5.53
C GLU A 412 -10.27 14.62 5.74
N LEU A 413 -10.90 15.61 6.36
CA LEU A 413 -12.35 15.64 6.57
C LEU A 413 -13.11 16.28 5.39
N GLY A 414 -12.43 16.64 4.29
CA GLY A 414 -13.06 17.21 3.10
C GLY A 414 -13.60 18.63 3.29
N VAL A 415 -13.25 19.29 4.38
CA VAL A 415 -13.57 20.70 4.62
C VAL A 415 -12.58 21.53 3.82
N GLN A 416 -12.95 21.94 2.62
CA GLN A 416 -12.16 22.86 1.81
C GLN A 416 -12.24 24.26 2.41
N ASN A 417 -11.10 24.94 2.37
CA ASN A 417 -10.84 26.25 2.95
C ASN A 417 -11.90 27.31 2.57
N ASP A 418 -12.77 27.60 3.50
CA ASP A 418 -13.53 28.85 3.54
C ASP A 418 -13.07 29.71 4.74
N TYR A 419 -11.78 29.62 5.10
CA TYR A 419 -11.22 30.46 6.16
C TYR A 419 -9.86 31.03 5.76
#